data_f318e659ed619b63ce342c80b52c2598
#
_entry.id   f318e659ed619b63ce342c80b52c2598
#
_cell.length_a   1.000
_cell.length_b   1.000
_cell.length_c   1.000
_cell.angle_alpha   90.00
_cell.angle_beta   90.00
_cell.angle_gamma   90.00
#
_symmetry.space_group_name_H-M   'P 1'
#
loop_
_entity.id
_entity.type
_entity.pdbx_description
1 polymer ?
#
loop_
_entity_poly.entity_id
_entity_poly.type
_entity_poly.pdbx_seq_one_letter_code
_entity_poly.pdbx_strand_id
1 'polypeptide(L)'
;MALLSAMKMVLAGAPPSDTDRERTLLRRARTGDPAAFRWLFERHAAGVWRFLKDLLRDEAAADEATQETFVRAHARLGTLRDEDRLGAWLLGIARHVYLESLRHRGAHVDMDEEAHGSQVEAVLPTPTPEDVLLDRELEGLLAGALGTLREDRRAALLLRIDHGLPYEEISAVMGWSLQKVKNEIHRARLQLREHLAAHVGGHS
;
A
#
# COMPACT_ATOMS: atom_id res chain seq x y z
N MET A 1 33.71 -35.70 -5.89
CA MET A 1 33.20 -34.69 -4.92
C MET A 1 32.09 -33.83 -5.53
N ALA A 2 32.21 -33.39 -6.78
CA ALA A 2 31.16 -32.51 -7.43
C ALA A 2 29.80 -33.19 -7.65
N LEU A 3 29.77 -34.50 -8.01
CA LEU A 3 28.54 -35.26 -8.25
C LEU A 3 27.68 -35.47 -6.97
N LEU A 4 28.32 -35.66 -5.81
CA LEU A 4 27.62 -35.80 -4.53
C LEU A 4 27.03 -34.46 -4.05
N SER A 5 27.66 -33.33 -4.37
CA SER A 5 27.18 -31.98 -4.08
C SER A 5 25.97 -31.63 -4.98
N ALA A 6 26.06 -31.97 -6.27
CA ALA A 6 24.94 -31.78 -7.20
C ALA A 6 23.72 -32.66 -6.84
N MET A 7 23.96 -33.92 -6.41
CA MET A 7 22.89 -34.82 -5.98
C MET A 7 22.23 -34.38 -4.67
N LYS A 8 22.97 -33.77 -3.73
CA LYS A 8 22.43 -33.15 -2.53
C LYS A 8 21.60 -31.93 -2.86
N MET A 9 21.96 -31.14 -3.88
CA MET A 9 21.19 -29.96 -4.32
C MET A 9 19.89 -30.36 -5.03
N VAL A 10 19.88 -31.48 -5.76
CA VAL A 10 18.63 -32.01 -6.38
C VAL A 10 17.69 -32.65 -5.34
N LEU A 11 18.24 -33.27 -4.29
CA LEU A 11 17.48 -33.88 -3.19
C LEU A 11 16.98 -32.83 -2.16
N ALA A 12 17.62 -31.68 -2.06
CA ALA A 12 17.23 -30.61 -1.14
C ALA A 12 16.01 -29.77 -1.62
N GLY A 13 15.54 -29.98 -2.83
CA GLY A 13 14.50 -29.17 -3.44
C GLY A 13 15.01 -27.76 -3.77
N ALA A 14 14.40 -27.09 -4.73
CA ALA A 14 14.64 -25.66 -4.95
C ALA A 14 14.31 -24.90 -3.64
N PRO A 15 15.06 -23.82 -3.31
CA PRO A 15 14.71 -23.00 -2.14
C PRO A 15 13.24 -22.58 -2.27
N PRO A 16 12.48 -22.60 -1.15
CA PRO A 16 11.07 -22.24 -1.19
C PRO A 16 10.91 -20.86 -1.82
N SER A 17 9.93 -20.72 -2.73
CA SER A 17 9.62 -19.43 -3.31
C SER A 17 9.27 -18.44 -2.18
N ASP A 18 9.45 -17.15 -2.41
CA ASP A 18 9.05 -16.11 -1.43
C ASP A 18 7.60 -16.31 -0.96
N THR A 19 6.73 -16.74 -1.85
CA THR A 19 5.33 -17.06 -1.56
C THR A 19 5.19 -18.27 -0.64
N ASP A 20 5.94 -19.35 -0.85
CA ASP A 20 5.88 -20.54 0.01
C ASP A 20 6.44 -20.26 1.41
N ARG A 21 7.48 -19.41 1.47
CA ARG A 21 8.05 -18.94 2.74
C ARG A 21 7.01 -18.11 3.50
N GLU A 22 6.32 -17.20 2.82
CA GLU A 22 5.28 -16.36 3.40
C GLU A 22 4.13 -17.19 3.96
N ARG A 23 3.60 -18.15 3.19
CA ARG A 23 2.56 -19.07 3.67
C ARG A 23 3.00 -19.85 4.91
N THR A 24 4.24 -20.35 4.92
CA THR A 24 4.79 -21.08 6.08
C THR A 24 4.85 -20.19 7.32
N LEU A 25 5.34 -18.96 7.18
CA LEU A 25 5.43 -18.01 8.28
C LEU A 25 4.05 -17.53 8.73
N LEU A 26 3.12 -17.36 7.81
CA LEU A 26 1.72 -17.03 8.14
C LEU A 26 1.08 -18.10 9.03
N ARG A 27 1.26 -19.39 8.71
CA ARG A 27 0.77 -20.49 9.55
C ARG A 27 1.38 -20.50 10.94
N ARG A 28 2.71 -20.23 11.04
CA ARG A 28 3.41 -20.11 12.33
C ARG A 28 2.90 -18.89 13.12
N ALA A 29 2.70 -17.76 12.47
CA ALA A 29 2.16 -16.57 13.12
C ALA A 29 0.75 -16.80 13.68
N ARG A 30 -0.10 -17.58 12.98
CA ARG A 30 -1.43 -17.99 13.48
C ARG A 30 -1.37 -18.84 14.75
N THR A 31 -0.31 -19.59 14.97
CA THR A 31 -0.09 -20.36 16.21
C THR A 31 0.65 -19.57 17.29
N GLY A 32 0.82 -18.25 17.10
CA GLY A 32 1.38 -17.36 18.11
C GLY A 32 2.91 -17.20 18.05
N ASP A 33 3.55 -17.58 16.94
CA ASP A 33 4.99 -17.38 16.78
C ASP A 33 5.30 -15.88 16.51
N PRO A 34 5.93 -15.16 17.46
CA PRO A 34 6.19 -13.74 17.33
C PRO A 34 7.24 -13.41 16.27
N ALA A 35 8.20 -14.32 16.02
CA ALA A 35 9.23 -14.12 15.00
C ALA A 35 8.64 -14.24 13.59
N ALA A 36 7.68 -15.15 13.40
CA ALA A 36 6.95 -15.28 12.15
C ALA A 36 6.08 -14.03 11.88
N PHE A 37 5.37 -13.52 12.89
CA PHE A 37 4.59 -12.30 12.73
C PHE A 37 5.46 -11.08 12.46
N ARG A 38 6.62 -10.94 13.12
CA ARG A 38 7.59 -9.88 12.85
C ARG A 38 8.03 -9.88 11.38
N TRP A 39 8.34 -11.03 10.82
CA TRP A 39 8.72 -11.14 9.42
C TRP A 39 7.60 -10.67 8.47
N LEU A 40 6.33 -11.03 8.76
CA LEU A 40 5.17 -10.56 8.00
C LEU A 40 5.02 -9.03 8.10
N PHE A 41 5.24 -8.48 9.30
CA PHE A 41 5.24 -7.04 9.50
C PHE A 41 6.33 -6.35 8.65
N GLU A 42 7.58 -6.78 8.77
CA GLU A 42 8.73 -6.21 8.04
C GLU A 42 8.51 -6.25 6.52
N ARG A 43 7.85 -7.29 6.02
CA ARG A 43 7.58 -7.43 4.58
C ARG A 43 6.47 -6.53 4.08
N HIS A 44 5.43 -6.30 4.86
CA HIS A 44 4.21 -5.62 4.40
C HIS A 44 4.06 -4.19 4.93
N ALA A 45 4.76 -3.81 6.00
CA ALA A 45 4.59 -2.53 6.66
C ALA A 45 4.79 -1.34 5.73
N ALA A 46 5.85 -1.37 4.92
CA ALA A 46 6.14 -0.28 3.98
C ALA A 46 5.02 -0.09 2.94
N GLY A 47 4.42 -1.17 2.44
CA GLY A 47 3.29 -1.09 1.52
C GLY A 47 2.03 -0.53 2.18
N VAL A 48 1.70 -1.02 3.36
CA VAL A 48 0.55 -0.52 4.15
C VAL A 48 0.72 0.96 4.48
N TRP A 49 1.92 1.35 4.91
CA TRP A 49 2.25 2.72 5.25
C TRP A 49 2.09 3.67 4.05
N ARG A 50 2.66 3.33 2.88
CA ARG A 50 2.49 4.14 1.66
C ARG A 50 1.02 4.34 1.32
N PHE A 51 0.23 3.27 1.34
CA PHE A 51 -1.20 3.35 1.08
C PHE A 51 -1.91 4.31 2.05
N LEU A 52 -1.60 4.22 3.34
CA LEU A 52 -2.17 5.09 4.36
C LEU A 52 -1.67 6.54 4.24
N LYS A 53 -0.38 6.76 3.96
CA LYS A 53 0.20 8.08 3.72
C LYS A 53 -0.49 8.79 2.55
N ASP A 54 -0.69 8.09 1.43
CA ASP A 54 -1.35 8.66 0.25
C ASP A 54 -2.83 8.99 0.49
N LEU A 55 -3.48 8.28 1.40
CA LEU A 55 -4.86 8.56 1.79
C LEU A 55 -4.97 9.67 2.84
N LEU A 56 -4.16 9.60 3.89
CA LEU A 56 -4.20 10.52 5.05
C LEU A 56 -3.50 11.84 4.76
N ARG A 57 -2.48 11.85 3.89
CA ARG A 57 -1.61 13.00 3.58
C ARG A 57 -0.86 13.57 4.79
N ASP A 58 -0.68 12.76 5.81
CA ASP A 58 -0.06 13.07 7.07
C ASP A 58 0.77 11.85 7.48
N GLU A 59 2.09 12.03 7.64
CA GLU A 59 3.01 10.93 7.95
C GLU A 59 2.80 10.40 9.36
N ALA A 60 2.60 11.27 10.34
CA ALA A 60 2.37 10.87 11.72
C ALA A 60 1.07 10.05 11.84
N ALA A 61 0.00 10.50 11.18
CA ALA A 61 -1.25 9.75 11.13
C ALA A 61 -1.10 8.42 10.35
N ALA A 62 -0.25 8.38 9.32
CA ALA A 62 0.03 7.14 8.60
C ALA A 62 0.82 6.14 9.45
N ASP A 63 1.76 6.60 10.28
CA ASP A 63 2.49 5.77 11.24
C ASP A 63 1.52 5.13 12.24
N GLU A 64 0.67 5.94 12.89
CA GLU A 64 -0.33 5.45 13.85
C GLU A 64 -1.31 4.46 13.20
N ALA A 65 -1.84 4.80 12.03
CA ALA A 65 -2.77 3.94 11.31
C ALA A 65 -2.11 2.63 10.84
N THR A 66 -0.81 2.66 10.52
CA THR A 66 -0.05 1.46 10.18
C THR A 66 0.08 0.55 11.40
N GLN A 67 0.48 1.08 12.55
CA GLN A 67 0.56 0.32 13.79
C GLN A 67 -0.79 -0.30 14.15
N GLU A 68 -1.87 0.48 14.13
CA GLU A 68 -3.22 0.00 14.40
C GLU A 68 -3.66 -1.10 13.40
N THR A 69 -3.28 -0.95 12.13
CA THR A 69 -3.54 -1.97 11.11
C THR A 69 -2.92 -3.31 11.50
N PHE A 70 -1.66 -3.32 11.93
CA PHE A 70 -0.98 -4.55 12.32
C PHE A 70 -1.43 -5.11 13.66
N VAL A 71 -1.83 -4.27 14.61
CA VAL A 71 -2.49 -4.72 15.86
C VAL A 71 -3.79 -5.47 15.52
N ARG A 72 -4.63 -4.90 14.66
CA ARG A 72 -5.88 -5.57 14.21
C ARG A 72 -5.60 -6.81 13.38
N ALA A 73 -4.57 -6.77 12.52
CA ALA A 73 -4.16 -7.91 11.72
C ALA A 73 -3.72 -9.08 12.63
N HIS A 74 -2.91 -8.82 13.65
CA HIS A 74 -2.50 -9.83 14.61
C HIS A 74 -3.70 -10.50 15.29
N ALA A 75 -4.63 -9.69 15.80
CA ALA A 75 -5.83 -10.19 16.47
C ALA A 75 -6.77 -11.00 15.54
N ARG A 76 -6.75 -10.70 14.24
CA ARG A 76 -7.66 -11.28 13.24
C ARG A 76 -6.99 -12.25 12.27
N LEU A 77 -5.72 -12.60 12.49
CA LEU A 77 -4.94 -13.40 11.54
C LEU A 77 -5.58 -14.77 11.22
N GLY A 78 -6.30 -15.34 12.20
CA GLY A 78 -7.09 -16.55 12.02
C GLY A 78 -8.29 -16.42 11.08
N THR A 79 -8.74 -15.21 10.76
CA THR A 79 -9.88 -14.98 9.85
C THR A 79 -9.48 -14.93 8.37
N LEU A 80 -8.19 -14.82 8.07
CA LEU A 80 -7.69 -14.85 6.71
C LEU A 80 -7.89 -16.25 6.11
N ARG A 81 -8.75 -16.37 5.11
CA ARG A 81 -9.11 -17.65 4.49
C ARG A 81 -8.14 -18.07 3.40
N ASP A 82 -7.68 -17.10 2.61
CA ASP A 82 -6.80 -17.31 1.46
C ASP A 82 -5.41 -16.76 1.78
N GLU A 83 -4.44 -17.65 1.96
CA GLU A 83 -3.07 -17.29 2.35
C GLU A 83 -2.36 -16.46 1.27
N ASP A 84 -2.77 -16.58 0.02
CA ASP A 84 -2.19 -15.84 -1.11
C ASP A 84 -2.67 -14.39 -1.17
N ARG A 85 -3.70 -14.04 -0.41
CA ARG A 85 -4.29 -12.70 -0.36
C ARG A 85 -3.96 -11.93 0.90
N LEU A 86 -2.88 -12.29 1.58
CA LEU A 86 -2.46 -11.61 2.82
C LEU A 86 -2.27 -10.10 2.58
N GLY A 87 -1.59 -9.68 1.50
CA GLY A 87 -1.38 -8.28 1.18
C GLY A 87 -2.70 -7.52 0.98
N ALA A 88 -3.61 -8.05 0.16
CA ALA A 88 -4.93 -7.45 -0.06
C ALA A 88 -5.77 -7.40 1.24
N TRP A 89 -5.69 -8.43 2.06
CA TRP A 89 -6.37 -8.48 3.35
C TRP A 89 -5.85 -7.42 4.32
N LEU A 90 -4.52 -7.22 4.41
CA LEU A 90 -3.91 -6.14 5.20
C LEU A 90 -4.36 -4.77 4.72
N LEU A 91 -4.39 -4.52 3.41
CA LEU A 91 -4.88 -3.27 2.83
C LEU A 91 -6.38 -3.05 3.10
N GLY A 92 -7.16 -4.13 3.19
CA GLY A 92 -8.54 -4.08 3.64
C GLY A 92 -8.68 -3.59 5.09
N ILE A 93 -7.83 -4.07 5.99
CA ILE A 93 -7.77 -3.58 7.38
C ILE A 93 -7.32 -2.12 7.42
N ALA A 94 -6.25 -1.78 6.70
CA ALA A 94 -5.74 -0.42 6.61
C ALA A 94 -6.82 0.58 6.14
N ARG A 95 -7.58 0.22 5.10
CA ARG A 95 -8.70 1.03 4.66
C ARG A 95 -9.77 1.23 5.74
N HIS A 96 -10.07 0.22 6.53
CA HIS A 96 -11.01 0.36 7.65
C HIS A 96 -10.50 1.32 8.72
N VAL A 97 -9.21 1.21 9.09
CA VAL A 97 -8.54 2.14 10.02
C VAL A 97 -8.63 3.57 9.48
N TYR A 98 -8.31 3.78 8.20
CA TYR A 98 -8.44 5.07 7.53
C TYR A 98 -9.88 5.64 7.62
N LEU A 99 -10.89 4.85 7.28
CA LEU A 99 -12.29 5.31 7.34
C LEU A 99 -12.77 5.64 8.75
N GLU A 100 -12.24 4.96 9.76
CA GLU A 100 -12.52 5.27 11.16
C GLU A 100 -11.84 6.58 11.58
N SER A 101 -10.58 6.82 11.16
CA SER A 101 -9.89 8.08 11.45
C SER A 101 -10.60 9.29 10.85
N LEU A 102 -11.16 9.16 9.64
CA LEU A 102 -11.96 10.22 9.04
C LEU A 102 -13.23 10.54 9.84
N ARG A 103 -13.92 9.52 10.36
CA ARG A 103 -15.10 9.74 11.20
C ARG A 103 -14.75 10.46 12.51
N HIS A 104 -13.61 10.11 13.11
CA HIS A 104 -13.14 10.79 14.31
C HIS A 104 -12.71 12.23 14.01
N ARG A 105 -12.02 12.50 12.90
CA ARG A 105 -11.68 13.87 12.48
C ARG A 105 -12.93 14.68 12.13
N GLY A 106 -13.90 14.12 11.42
CA GLY A 106 -15.15 14.79 11.08
C GLY A 106 -16.02 15.15 12.30
N ALA A 107 -15.83 14.47 13.43
CA ALA A 107 -16.43 14.82 14.72
C ALA A 107 -15.67 15.93 15.47
N HIS A 108 -14.45 16.26 15.03
CA HIS A 108 -13.55 17.26 15.62
C HIS A 108 -13.16 18.39 14.66
N VAL A 109 -13.97 18.66 13.61
CA VAL A 109 -13.71 19.82 12.74
C VAL A 109 -14.03 21.10 13.47
N ASP A 110 -13.06 21.54 14.24
CA ASP A 110 -12.67 22.93 14.43
C ASP A 110 -11.20 22.90 14.87
N MET A 111 -10.34 23.43 14.00
CA MET A 111 -8.95 23.86 14.20
C MET A 111 -7.86 23.13 13.37
N ASP A 112 -7.31 23.93 12.44
CA ASP A 112 -5.96 23.95 11.90
C ASP A 112 -5.44 22.75 11.07
N GLU A 113 -5.60 22.89 9.74
CA GLU A 113 -4.78 22.20 8.73
C GLU A 113 -3.52 23.00 8.42
N GLU A 114 -2.37 22.59 8.93
CA GLU A 114 -1.08 22.82 8.29
C GLU A 114 -0.47 21.48 7.88
N ALA A 115 -0.52 21.20 6.58
CA ALA A 115 0.13 20.05 5.97
C ALA A 115 1.65 20.28 5.92
N HIS A 116 2.39 19.59 6.77
CA HIS A 116 3.85 19.52 6.68
C HIS A 116 4.23 18.24 5.91
N GLY A 117 4.74 18.42 4.68
CA GLY A 117 5.37 17.36 3.93
C GLY A 117 6.75 17.03 4.51
N SER A 118 6.97 15.80 4.90
CA SER A 118 8.29 15.30 5.28
C SER A 118 8.75 14.24 4.27
N GLN A 119 10.05 14.28 3.97
CA GLN A 119 10.70 13.51 2.92
C GLN A 119 11.22 12.19 3.48
N VAL A 120 10.96 11.09 2.78
CA VAL A 120 11.64 9.81 3.01
C VAL A 120 12.74 9.65 1.97
N GLU A 121 13.96 9.60 2.44
CA GLU A 121 15.17 9.41 1.65
C GLU A 121 15.30 7.92 1.28
N ALA A 122 15.02 7.59 0.03
CA ALA A 122 15.40 6.31 -0.55
C ALA A 122 16.82 6.44 -1.11
N VAL A 123 17.74 5.67 -0.58
CA VAL A 123 19.14 5.62 -1.06
C VAL A 123 19.18 4.91 -2.41
N LEU A 124 19.14 5.70 -3.47
CA LEU A 124 19.47 5.33 -4.86
C LEU A 124 20.72 6.07 -5.29
N PRO A 125 21.41 5.69 -6.41
CA PRO A 125 22.63 6.35 -6.84
C PRO A 125 22.41 7.87 -6.96
N THR A 126 23.38 8.65 -6.51
CA THR A 126 23.30 10.09 -6.29
C THR A 126 22.71 10.81 -7.50
N PRO A 127 21.44 11.27 -7.44
CA PRO A 127 20.85 12.05 -8.52
C PRO A 127 21.50 13.43 -8.57
N THR A 128 21.54 14.04 -9.74
CA THR A 128 21.99 15.44 -9.85
C THR A 128 20.99 16.36 -9.14
N PRO A 129 21.38 17.55 -8.68
CA PRO A 129 20.45 18.50 -8.05
C PRO A 129 19.24 18.83 -8.94
N GLU A 130 19.40 18.80 -10.27
CA GLU A 130 18.34 19.01 -11.25
C GLU A 130 17.36 17.83 -11.29
N ASP A 131 17.87 16.57 -11.23
CA ASP A 131 17.04 15.37 -11.17
C ASP A 131 16.19 15.36 -9.89
N VAL A 132 16.77 15.76 -8.75
CA VAL A 132 16.06 15.84 -7.46
C VAL A 132 14.95 16.90 -7.50
N LEU A 133 15.20 18.04 -8.17
CA LEU A 133 14.19 19.09 -8.31
C LEU A 133 13.03 18.61 -9.19
N LEU A 134 13.35 18.00 -10.31
CA LEU A 134 12.37 17.47 -11.27
C LEU A 134 11.49 16.38 -10.64
N ASP A 135 12.11 15.47 -9.88
CA ASP A 135 11.39 14.43 -9.15
C ASP A 135 10.42 15.02 -8.12
N ARG A 136 10.84 16.03 -7.37
CA ARG A 136 9.97 16.73 -6.40
C ARG A 136 8.80 17.46 -7.05
N GLU A 137 9.05 18.13 -8.18
CA GLU A 137 7.98 18.79 -8.93
C GLU A 137 6.97 17.76 -9.45
N LEU A 138 7.45 16.65 -9.97
CA LEU A 138 6.61 15.57 -10.45
C LEU A 138 5.80 14.90 -9.32
N GLU A 139 6.43 14.65 -8.17
CA GLU A 139 5.76 14.15 -6.96
C GLU A 139 4.67 15.13 -6.49
N GLY A 140 4.97 16.44 -6.46
CA GLY A 140 4.00 17.48 -6.12
C GLY A 140 2.83 17.53 -7.09
N LEU A 141 3.08 17.43 -8.38
CA LEU A 141 2.03 17.38 -9.41
C LEU A 141 1.15 16.13 -9.28
N LEU A 142 1.76 14.96 -9.03
CA LEU A 142 1.04 13.71 -8.83
C LEU A 142 0.21 13.73 -7.54
N ALA A 143 0.78 14.24 -6.45
CA ALA A 143 0.08 14.40 -5.18
C ALA A 143 -1.10 15.37 -5.31
N GLY A 144 -0.91 16.49 -6.03
CA GLY A 144 -1.98 17.42 -6.36
C GLY A 144 -3.09 16.78 -7.18
N ALA A 145 -2.71 16.06 -8.25
CA ALA A 145 -3.65 15.36 -9.11
C ALA A 145 -4.46 14.29 -8.35
N LEU A 146 -3.78 13.46 -7.54
CA LEU A 146 -4.44 12.48 -6.67
C LEU A 146 -5.39 13.17 -5.68
N GLY A 147 -5.04 14.38 -5.26
CA GLY A 147 -5.85 15.21 -4.36
C GLY A 147 -7.20 15.63 -4.92
N THR A 148 -7.32 15.75 -6.23
CA THR A 148 -8.59 16.08 -6.88
C THR A 148 -9.59 14.92 -6.89
N LEU A 149 -9.09 13.69 -6.68
CA LEU A 149 -9.95 12.50 -6.65
C LEU A 149 -10.73 12.42 -5.33
N ARG A 150 -11.99 12.00 -5.42
CA ARG A 150 -12.74 11.57 -4.22
C ARG A 150 -11.97 10.43 -3.54
N GLU A 151 -11.98 10.41 -2.21
CA GLU A 151 -11.23 9.48 -1.37
C GLU A 151 -11.36 8.01 -1.78
N ASP A 152 -12.58 7.54 -1.95
CA ASP A 152 -12.84 6.16 -2.36
C ASP A 152 -12.25 5.84 -3.76
N ARG A 153 -12.33 6.80 -4.68
CA ARG A 153 -11.77 6.65 -6.03
C ARG A 153 -10.26 6.63 -6.00
N ARG A 154 -9.65 7.50 -5.19
CA ARG A 154 -8.22 7.54 -4.93
C ARG A 154 -7.74 6.22 -4.35
N ALA A 155 -8.40 5.72 -3.30
CA ALA A 155 -8.08 4.43 -2.69
C ALA A 155 -8.11 3.28 -3.72
N ALA A 156 -9.16 3.17 -4.52
CA ALA A 156 -9.27 2.12 -5.54
C ALA A 156 -8.17 2.22 -6.62
N LEU A 157 -7.78 3.45 -6.99
CA LEU A 157 -6.71 3.68 -7.95
C LEU A 157 -5.35 3.28 -7.38
N LEU A 158 -5.03 3.69 -6.14
CA LEU A 158 -3.78 3.32 -5.45
C LEU A 158 -3.64 1.81 -5.29
N LEU A 159 -4.72 1.12 -4.90
CA LEU A 159 -4.73 -0.35 -4.85
C LEU A 159 -4.37 -0.99 -6.21
N ARG A 160 -4.75 -0.34 -7.32
CA ARG A 160 -4.46 -0.85 -8.66
C ARG A 160 -3.05 -0.52 -9.14
N ILE A 161 -2.60 0.75 -9.00
CA ILE A 161 -1.35 1.22 -9.62
C ILE A 161 -0.13 1.01 -8.74
N ASP A 162 -0.26 1.20 -7.43
CA ASP A 162 0.86 1.11 -6.49
C ASP A 162 0.99 -0.30 -5.89
N HIS A 163 -0.13 -0.94 -5.59
CA HIS A 163 -0.15 -2.31 -5.04
C HIS A 163 -0.38 -3.41 -6.07
N GLY A 164 -0.67 -3.08 -7.31
CA GLY A 164 -0.82 -4.05 -8.39
C GLY A 164 -2.02 -5.00 -8.24
N LEU A 165 -2.96 -4.75 -7.33
CA LEU A 165 -4.05 -5.66 -7.03
C LEU A 165 -4.94 -5.90 -8.27
N PRO A 166 -5.35 -7.15 -8.53
CA PRO A 166 -6.37 -7.44 -9.52
C PRO A 166 -7.73 -6.86 -9.09
N TYR A 167 -8.62 -6.63 -10.05
CA TYR A 167 -9.92 -5.99 -9.79
C TYR A 167 -10.78 -6.76 -8.79
N GLU A 168 -10.67 -8.08 -8.76
CA GLU A 168 -11.36 -8.97 -7.84
C GLU A 168 -10.94 -8.72 -6.38
N GLU A 169 -9.66 -8.50 -6.15
CA GLU A 169 -9.13 -8.18 -4.82
C GLU A 169 -9.50 -6.76 -4.41
N ILE A 170 -9.40 -5.78 -5.33
CA ILE A 170 -9.89 -4.42 -5.09
C ILE A 170 -11.38 -4.42 -4.76
N SER A 171 -12.18 -5.25 -5.45
CA SER A 171 -13.60 -5.45 -5.16
C SER A 171 -13.82 -5.90 -3.71
N ALA A 172 -13.03 -6.86 -3.25
CA ALA A 172 -13.09 -7.36 -1.87
C ALA A 172 -12.65 -6.30 -0.84
N VAL A 173 -11.53 -5.59 -1.09
CA VAL A 173 -11.00 -4.54 -0.22
C VAL A 173 -11.97 -3.36 -0.10
N MET A 174 -12.57 -2.96 -1.22
CA MET A 174 -13.47 -1.80 -1.28
C MET A 174 -14.91 -2.12 -0.87
N GLY A 175 -15.29 -3.40 -0.85
CA GLY A 175 -16.69 -3.82 -0.68
C GLY A 175 -17.58 -3.40 -1.87
N TRP A 176 -17.02 -3.34 -3.07
CA TRP A 176 -17.70 -2.90 -4.28
C TRP A 176 -17.94 -4.05 -5.25
N SER A 177 -18.91 -3.89 -6.15
CA SER A 177 -19.03 -4.80 -7.28
C SER A 177 -17.83 -4.62 -8.24
N LEU A 178 -17.45 -5.67 -8.96
CA LEU A 178 -16.37 -5.64 -9.94
C LEU A 178 -16.59 -4.56 -11.02
N GLN A 179 -17.85 -4.38 -11.43
CA GLN A 179 -18.20 -3.34 -12.40
C GLN A 179 -17.97 -1.94 -11.84
N LYS A 180 -18.29 -1.71 -10.56
CA LYS A 180 -18.03 -0.43 -9.89
C LYS A 180 -16.54 -0.15 -9.82
N VAL A 181 -15.70 -1.15 -9.47
CA VAL A 181 -14.24 -1.01 -9.44
C VAL A 181 -13.70 -0.57 -10.80
N LYS A 182 -14.09 -1.26 -11.89
CA LYS A 182 -13.68 -0.92 -13.26
C LYS A 182 -14.06 0.51 -13.61
N ASN A 183 -15.30 0.91 -13.33
CA ASN A 183 -15.81 2.23 -13.65
C ASN A 183 -15.09 3.33 -12.85
N GLU A 184 -14.89 3.14 -11.54
CA GLU A 184 -14.25 4.15 -10.70
C GLU A 184 -12.75 4.32 -11.02
N ILE A 185 -12.03 3.24 -11.32
CA ILE A 185 -10.63 3.30 -11.77
C ILE A 185 -10.54 4.00 -13.15
N HIS A 186 -11.46 3.71 -14.06
CA HIS A 186 -11.50 4.39 -15.36
C HIS A 186 -11.74 5.90 -15.19
N ARG A 187 -12.71 6.30 -14.37
CA ARG A 187 -12.99 7.72 -14.06
C ARG A 187 -11.80 8.40 -13.38
N ALA A 188 -11.12 7.71 -12.47
CA ALA A 188 -9.91 8.23 -11.83
C ALA A 188 -8.84 8.56 -12.87
N ARG A 189 -8.57 7.65 -13.78
CA ARG A 189 -7.57 7.84 -14.85
C ARG A 189 -7.91 8.98 -15.79
N LEU A 190 -9.19 9.15 -16.14
CA LEU A 190 -9.63 10.28 -16.95
C LEU A 190 -9.40 11.60 -16.24
N GLN A 191 -9.83 11.70 -14.99
CA GLN A 191 -9.69 12.91 -14.17
C GLN A 191 -8.21 13.29 -13.96
N LEU A 192 -7.34 12.31 -13.69
CA LEU A 192 -5.89 12.54 -13.60
C LEU A 192 -5.31 13.05 -14.92
N ARG A 193 -5.70 12.45 -16.04
CA ARG A 193 -5.23 12.87 -17.38
C ARG A 193 -5.63 14.32 -17.67
N GLU A 194 -6.86 14.71 -17.39
CA GLU A 194 -7.35 16.07 -17.57
C GLU A 194 -6.58 17.06 -16.70
N HIS A 195 -6.34 16.70 -15.43
CA HIS A 195 -5.60 17.55 -14.49
C HIS A 195 -4.15 17.73 -14.93
N LEU A 196 -3.45 16.66 -15.30
CA LEU A 196 -2.06 16.71 -15.76
C LEU A 196 -1.91 17.44 -17.10
N ALA A 197 -2.85 17.25 -18.05
CA ALA A 197 -2.82 17.95 -19.33
C ALA A 197 -2.95 19.48 -19.16
N ALA A 198 -3.75 19.93 -18.21
CA ALA A 198 -3.89 21.36 -17.91
C ALA A 198 -2.58 21.97 -17.35
N HIS A 199 -1.77 21.20 -16.64
CA HIS A 199 -0.50 21.66 -16.10
C HIS A 199 0.64 21.64 -17.13
N VAL A 200 0.68 20.65 -18.02
CA VAL A 200 1.70 20.54 -19.07
C VAL A 200 1.45 21.56 -20.20
N GLY A 201 0.18 21.89 -20.50
CA GLY A 201 -0.19 22.86 -21.54
C GLY A 201 -0.02 24.34 -21.13
N GLY A 202 0.19 24.65 -19.85
CA GLY A 202 0.33 26.01 -19.35
C GLY A 202 1.75 26.59 -19.39
N HIS A 203 2.73 25.86 -19.92
CA HIS A 203 4.13 26.28 -20.03
C HIS A 203 4.59 26.51 -21.48
N SER A 204 3.68 26.88 -22.39
CA SER A 204 3.99 27.26 -23.78
C SER A 204 3.74 28.73 -24.03
#